data_1371845208e3b2f61eb23d670cda0527
#
_entry.id   1371845208e3b2f61eb23d670cda0527
#
_cell.length_a   1.000
_cell.length_b   1.000
_cell.length_c   1.000
_cell.angle_alpha   90.00
_cell.angle_beta   90.00
_cell.angle_gamma   90.00
#
_symmetry.space_group_name_H-M   'P 1'
#
loop_
_entity.id
_entity.type
_entity.pdbx_description
1 polymer ?
#
loop_
_entity_poly.entity_id
_entity_poly.type
_entity_poly.pdbx_seq_one_letter_code
_entity_poly.pdbx_strand_id
1 'polypeptide(L)'
;ASCLVGSEMCIRDRAWTALLLTTLVWPHVAYLLTRRAADPYAAEVRNLLIDSALVAALVPLMHFNLLPSVMLLTLTMVDKITTGIRGLWVRALWVMLAAGVASTAVMGLHWAPETSMRVMVACLPVMSLHTLSVSAVSYQLIRQSARQNQMLDELRRVDALTGLFGRGHWQEQAEAALRRHHTTDEPACMLMLDIDHFKEINDAYGHTVGDEVIRALAHVVRGNVRAGDCAGRYGGDEFAIVLPGMHARDALAIAQRIREQTEGVRLRSLPELRITSSIGVAPADHRHSSLRAWIDAADAALYVAKNGGRNQVAGCMEPALVPAV
;
A
#
# COMPACT_ATOMS: atom_id res chain seq x y z
N ALA A 1 -42.20 14.95 -48.14
CA ALA A 1 -41.82 13.73 -47.43
C ALA A 1 -40.43 13.20 -47.83
N SER A 2 -40.06 13.19 -49.11
CA SER A 2 -38.76 12.69 -49.59
C SER A 2 -37.55 13.55 -49.17
N CYS A 3 -37.69 14.87 -49.00
CA CYS A 3 -36.62 15.75 -48.49
C CYS A 3 -36.34 15.56 -47.00
N LEU A 4 -37.34 15.25 -46.17
CA LEU A 4 -37.17 14.99 -44.74
C LEU A 4 -36.48 13.66 -44.49
N VAL A 5 -36.80 12.61 -45.24
CA VAL A 5 -36.14 11.29 -45.11
C VAL A 5 -34.65 11.35 -45.52
N GLY A 6 -34.33 12.15 -46.54
CA GLY A 6 -32.94 12.36 -46.97
C GLY A 6 -32.11 13.15 -45.93
N SER A 7 -32.70 14.11 -45.23
CA SER A 7 -32.02 14.89 -44.18
C SER A 7 -31.76 14.07 -42.91
N GLU A 8 -32.71 13.26 -42.47
CA GLU A 8 -32.54 12.36 -41.31
C GLU A 8 -31.49 11.27 -41.56
N MET A 9 -31.44 10.71 -42.78
CA MET A 9 -30.46 9.74 -43.18
C MET A 9 -29.04 10.34 -43.20
N CYS A 10 -28.91 11.57 -43.73
CA CYS A 10 -27.63 12.28 -43.79
C CYS A 10 -27.12 12.70 -42.39
N ILE A 11 -27.99 13.07 -41.46
CA ILE A 11 -27.61 13.40 -40.06
C ILE A 11 -27.18 12.13 -39.32
N ARG A 12 -27.88 11.03 -39.50
CA ARG A 12 -27.53 9.73 -38.91
C ARG A 12 -26.16 9.24 -39.38
N ASP A 13 -25.85 9.39 -40.66
CA ASP A 13 -24.56 9.00 -41.22
C ASP A 13 -23.41 9.88 -40.70
N ARG A 14 -23.66 11.19 -40.52
CA ARG A 14 -22.70 12.12 -39.89
C ARG A 14 -22.42 11.78 -38.42
N ALA A 15 -23.44 11.41 -37.67
CA ALA A 15 -23.28 10.99 -36.27
C ALA A 15 -22.44 9.69 -36.13
N TRP A 16 -22.73 8.71 -37.01
CA TRP A 16 -21.96 7.47 -37.06
C TRP A 16 -20.49 7.69 -37.47
N THR A 17 -20.25 8.52 -38.49
CA THR A 17 -18.87 8.85 -38.91
C THR A 17 -18.12 9.61 -37.84
N ALA A 18 -18.72 10.56 -37.14
CA ALA A 18 -18.11 11.26 -36.02
C ALA A 18 -17.78 10.30 -34.85
N LEU A 19 -18.70 9.39 -34.54
CA LEU A 19 -18.48 8.38 -33.48
C LEU A 19 -17.31 7.46 -33.85
N LEU A 20 -17.25 6.94 -35.08
CA LEU A 20 -16.15 6.09 -35.52
C LEU A 20 -14.79 6.81 -35.52
N LEU A 21 -14.75 8.07 -35.95
CA LEU A 21 -13.54 8.89 -35.91
C LEU A 21 -13.07 9.14 -34.49
N THR A 22 -13.97 9.45 -33.57
CA THR A 22 -13.61 9.71 -32.19
C THR A 22 -13.20 8.45 -31.42
N THR A 23 -13.80 7.30 -31.71
CA THR A 23 -13.54 6.05 -30.99
C THR A 23 -12.39 5.25 -31.57
N LEU A 24 -12.19 5.24 -32.89
CA LEU A 24 -11.19 4.42 -33.56
C LEU A 24 -9.94 5.22 -33.98
N VAL A 25 -10.12 6.42 -34.51
CA VAL A 25 -9.01 7.21 -35.07
C VAL A 25 -8.33 8.06 -33.99
N TRP A 26 -9.12 8.79 -33.21
CA TRP A 26 -8.59 9.72 -32.22
C TRP A 26 -7.60 9.09 -31.20
N PRO A 27 -7.82 7.92 -30.60
CA PRO A 27 -6.89 7.33 -29.68
C PRO A 27 -5.50 7.07 -30.31
N HIS A 28 -5.46 6.65 -31.57
CA HIS A 28 -4.19 6.44 -32.28
C HIS A 28 -3.48 7.76 -32.59
N VAL A 29 -4.22 8.79 -32.97
CA VAL A 29 -3.67 10.12 -33.19
C VAL A 29 -3.13 10.70 -31.87
N ALA A 30 -3.89 10.63 -30.80
CA ALA A 30 -3.48 11.08 -29.46
C ALA A 30 -2.19 10.37 -29.00
N TYR A 31 -2.11 9.06 -29.18
CA TYR A 31 -0.90 8.28 -28.88
C TYR A 31 0.32 8.75 -29.68
N LEU A 32 0.17 8.96 -30.99
CA LEU A 32 1.25 9.45 -31.84
C LEU A 32 1.69 10.87 -31.47
N LEU A 33 0.76 11.75 -31.13
CA LEU A 33 1.04 13.12 -30.67
C LEU A 33 1.81 13.12 -29.36
N THR A 34 1.42 12.28 -28.40
CA THR A 34 2.12 12.14 -27.12
C THR A 34 3.55 11.62 -27.33
N ARG A 35 3.71 10.59 -28.17
CA ARG A 35 5.02 9.98 -28.44
C ARG A 35 6.03 10.92 -29.10
N ARG A 36 5.55 11.90 -29.90
CA ARG A 36 6.39 12.86 -30.61
C ARG A 36 6.56 14.20 -29.88
N ALA A 37 5.88 14.39 -28.76
CA ALA A 37 5.96 15.65 -28.01
C ALA A 37 7.26 15.77 -27.24
N ALA A 38 7.75 17.01 -27.12
CA ALA A 38 8.91 17.32 -26.26
C ALA A 38 8.60 17.11 -24.76
N ASP A 39 7.34 17.34 -24.33
CA ASP A 39 6.82 17.03 -23.03
C ASP A 39 5.63 16.05 -23.19
N PRO A 40 5.87 14.73 -23.00
CA PRO A 40 4.84 13.71 -23.13
C PRO A 40 3.69 13.89 -22.14
N TYR A 41 3.97 14.33 -20.91
CA TYR A 41 2.95 14.52 -19.88
C TYR A 41 1.99 15.66 -20.21
N ALA A 42 2.52 16.82 -20.61
CA ALA A 42 1.69 17.94 -21.03
C ALA A 42 0.88 17.63 -22.29
N ALA A 43 1.44 16.84 -23.22
CA ALA A 43 0.73 16.37 -24.40
C ALA A 43 -0.40 15.41 -24.05
N GLU A 44 -0.21 14.50 -23.12
CA GLU A 44 -1.24 13.57 -22.65
C GLU A 44 -2.39 14.32 -21.97
N VAL A 45 -2.10 15.25 -21.05
CA VAL A 45 -3.12 16.10 -20.41
C VAL A 45 -3.94 16.87 -21.45
N ARG A 46 -3.30 17.45 -22.46
CA ARG A 46 -3.98 18.15 -23.56
C ARG A 46 -4.87 17.21 -24.35
N ASN A 47 -4.37 16.02 -24.70
CA ASN A 47 -5.13 15.02 -25.45
C ASN A 47 -6.37 14.52 -24.69
N LEU A 48 -6.26 14.36 -23.37
CA LEU A 48 -7.37 14.02 -22.49
C LEU A 48 -8.46 15.11 -22.44
N LEU A 49 -8.07 16.38 -22.53
CA LEU A 49 -9.02 17.50 -22.61
C LEU A 49 -9.69 17.57 -24.01
N ILE A 50 -8.93 17.33 -25.07
CA ILE A 50 -9.49 17.26 -26.45
C ILE A 50 -10.48 16.10 -26.55
N ASP A 51 -10.17 14.94 -26.00
CA ASP A 51 -11.06 13.79 -25.90
C ASP A 51 -12.40 14.17 -25.22
N SER A 52 -12.33 14.89 -24.10
CA SER A 52 -13.51 15.39 -23.41
C SER A 52 -14.34 16.36 -24.27
N ALA A 53 -13.69 17.22 -25.04
CA ALA A 53 -14.38 18.13 -25.96
C ALA A 53 -15.08 17.38 -27.11
N LEU A 54 -14.40 16.39 -27.69
CA LEU A 54 -14.94 15.56 -28.75
C LEU A 54 -16.19 14.79 -28.31
N VAL A 55 -16.13 14.18 -27.14
CA VAL A 55 -17.27 13.45 -26.55
C VAL A 55 -18.45 14.39 -26.29
N ALA A 56 -18.20 15.56 -25.70
CA ALA A 56 -19.29 16.53 -25.44
C ALA A 56 -19.91 17.09 -26.72
N ALA A 57 -19.11 17.25 -27.79
CA ALA A 57 -19.62 17.68 -29.09
C ALA A 57 -20.54 16.64 -29.77
N LEU A 58 -20.47 15.36 -29.40
CA LEU A 58 -21.39 14.33 -29.90
C LEU A 58 -22.78 14.41 -29.30
N VAL A 59 -22.98 15.03 -28.13
CA VAL A 59 -24.27 15.10 -27.43
C VAL A 59 -25.35 15.82 -28.31
N PRO A 60 -25.11 17.02 -28.87
CA PRO A 60 -26.05 17.65 -29.78
C PRO A 60 -26.28 16.86 -31.07
N LEU A 61 -25.25 16.18 -31.61
CA LEU A 61 -25.37 15.28 -32.77
C LEU A 61 -26.34 14.12 -32.53
N MET A 62 -26.45 13.67 -31.28
CA MET A 62 -27.40 12.64 -30.85
C MET A 62 -28.74 13.23 -30.42
N HIS A 63 -29.00 14.50 -30.74
CA HIS A 63 -30.25 15.22 -30.39
C HIS A 63 -30.55 15.18 -28.89
N PHE A 64 -29.51 15.22 -28.04
CA PHE A 64 -29.65 15.12 -26.57
C PHE A 64 -30.36 13.85 -26.11
N ASN A 65 -30.22 12.74 -26.85
CA ASN A 65 -30.76 11.45 -26.42
C ASN A 65 -30.26 11.15 -25.01
N LEU A 66 -31.18 10.99 -24.05
CA LEU A 66 -30.85 11.08 -22.61
C LEU A 66 -29.82 10.05 -22.19
N LEU A 67 -30.09 8.76 -22.42
CA LEU A 67 -29.24 7.68 -21.88
C LEU A 67 -27.83 7.67 -22.48
N PRO A 68 -27.62 7.69 -23.82
CA PRO A 68 -26.29 7.73 -24.40
C PRO A 68 -25.49 8.98 -24.01
N SER A 69 -26.19 10.16 -23.94
CA SER A 69 -25.53 11.42 -23.58
C SER A 69 -25.02 11.39 -22.15
N VAL A 70 -25.86 11.00 -21.19
CA VAL A 70 -25.46 10.88 -19.78
C VAL A 70 -24.37 9.82 -19.63
N MET A 71 -24.51 8.69 -20.31
CA MET A 71 -23.49 7.63 -20.27
C MET A 71 -22.12 8.13 -20.77
N LEU A 72 -22.05 8.74 -21.94
CA LEU A 72 -20.80 9.26 -22.51
C LEU A 72 -20.14 10.31 -21.60
N LEU A 73 -20.92 11.25 -21.08
CA LEU A 73 -20.40 12.29 -20.20
C LEU A 73 -19.89 11.70 -18.87
N THR A 74 -20.64 10.78 -18.27
CA THR A 74 -20.26 10.17 -16.99
C THR A 74 -19.03 9.26 -17.15
N LEU A 75 -18.96 8.42 -18.16
CA LEU A 75 -17.81 7.56 -18.42
C LEU A 75 -16.55 8.39 -18.66
N THR A 76 -16.66 9.45 -19.48
CA THR A 76 -15.53 10.37 -19.70
C THR A 76 -15.06 11.05 -18.41
N MET A 77 -15.99 11.45 -17.53
CA MET A 77 -15.63 12.06 -16.24
C MET A 77 -14.97 11.05 -15.30
N VAL A 78 -15.46 9.81 -15.23
CA VAL A 78 -14.84 8.73 -14.46
C VAL A 78 -13.40 8.50 -14.93
N ASP A 79 -13.16 8.44 -16.25
CA ASP A 79 -11.82 8.30 -16.79
C ASP A 79 -10.87 9.43 -16.35
N LYS A 80 -11.35 10.69 -16.35
CA LYS A 80 -10.52 11.83 -15.91
C LYS A 80 -10.24 11.81 -14.41
N ILE A 81 -11.16 11.33 -13.59
CA ILE A 81 -10.95 11.16 -12.14
C ILE A 81 -9.95 10.05 -11.88
N THR A 82 -10.05 8.91 -12.58
CA THR A 82 -9.17 7.74 -12.37
C THR A 82 -7.72 7.95 -12.80
N THR A 83 -7.43 8.97 -13.66
CA THR A 83 -6.04 9.34 -14.01
C THR A 83 -5.23 9.81 -12.81
N GLY A 84 -5.87 10.22 -11.70
CA GLY A 84 -5.21 10.78 -10.52
C GLY A 84 -4.56 12.17 -10.71
N ILE A 85 -4.71 12.79 -11.88
CA ILE A 85 -4.15 14.13 -12.17
C ILE A 85 -4.99 15.18 -11.46
N ARG A 86 -4.37 15.94 -10.54
CA ARG A 86 -5.06 16.96 -9.74
C ARG A 86 -5.75 18.00 -10.63
N GLY A 87 -7.06 18.17 -10.43
CA GLY A 87 -7.86 19.19 -11.10
C GLY A 87 -8.17 18.92 -12.58
N LEU A 88 -7.74 17.79 -13.15
CA LEU A 88 -8.04 17.46 -14.55
C LEU A 88 -9.55 17.35 -14.79
N TRP A 89 -10.28 16.68 -13.90
CA TRP A 89 -11.73 16.54 -14.01
C TRP A 89 -12.48 17.88 -14.03
N VAL A 90 -12.02 18.87 -13.24
CA VAL A 90 -12.62 20.23 -13.25
C VAL A 90 -12.38 20.92 -14.59
N ARG A 91 -11.15 20.84 -15.13
CA ARG A 91 -10.83 21.40 -16.45
C ARG A 91 -11.62 20.71 -17.54
N ALA A 92 -11.74 19.38 -17.48
CA ALA A 92 -12.53 18.59 -18.43
C ALA A 92 -14.01 19.00 -18.41
N LEU A 93 -14.60 19.24 -17.22
CA LEU A 93 -15.97 19.69 -17.08
C LEU A 93 -16.22 21.02 -17.83
N TRP A 94 -15.34 22.02 -17.65
CA TRP A 94 -15.45 23.29 -18.35
C TRP A 94 -15.25 23.14 -19.87
N VAL A 95 -14.31 22.31 -20.30
CA VAL A 95 -14.08 22.02 -21.72
C VAL A 95 -15.30 21.31 -22.34
N MET A 96 -15.88 20.35 -21.65
CA MET A 96 -17.09 19.65 -22.08
C MET A 96 -18.28 20.62 -22.22
N LEU A 97 -18.49 21.49 -21.24
CA LEU A 97 -19.53 22.49 -21.27
C LEU A 97 -19.34 23.43 -22.47
N ALA A 98 -18.16 23.98 -22.65
CA ALA A 98 -17.83 24.87 -23.77
C ALA A 98 -18.02 24.20 -25.15
N ALA A 99 -17.52 22.96 -25.29
CA ALA A 99 -17.63 22.18 -26.51
C ALA A 99 -19.10 21.81 -26.85
N GLY A 100 -19.88 21.42 -25.84
CA GLY A 100 -21.29 21.12 -25.96
C GLY A 100 -22.10 22.35 -26.43
N VAL A 101 -21.87 23.52 -25.81
CA VAL A 101 -22.50 24.79 -26.19
C VAL A 101 -22.10 25.19 -27.61
N ALA A 102 -20.81 25.15 -27.96
CA ALA A 102 -20.32 25.47 -29.30
C ALA A 102 -20.91 24.54 -30.36
N SER A 103 -20.95 23.23 -30.09
CA SER A 103 -21.55 22.24 -31.00
C SER A 103 -23.06 22.49 -31.19
N THR A 104 -23.80 22.84 -30.13
CA THR A 104 -25.22 23.18 -30.18
C THR A 104 -25.46 24.47 -30.98
N ALA A 105 -24.60 25.48 -30.83
CA ALA A 105 -24.69 26.72 -31.59
C ALA A 105 -24.50 26.52 -33.11
N VAL A 106 -23.64 25.58 -33.51
CA VAL A 106 -23.37 25.26 -34.92
C VAL A 106 -24.47 24.39 -35.54
N MET A 107 -24.99 23.42 -34.77
CA MET A 107 -25.92 22.41 -35.30
C MET A 107 -27.39 22.76 -35.11
N GLY A 108 -27.67 23.75 -34.25
CA GLY A 108 -29.02 24.06 -33.80
C GLY A 108 -29.47 23.17 -32.66
N LEU A 109 -30.42 23.68 -31.86
CA LEU A 109 -30.98 22.92 -30.74
C LEU A 109 -32.10 21.99 -31.24
N HIS A 110 -31.78 20.73 -31.45
CA HIS A 110 -32.73 19.67 -31.75
C HIS A 110 -32.90 18.82 -30.49
N TRP A 111 -34.00 19.02 -29.78
CA TRP A 111 -34.27 18.36 -28.52
C TRP A 111 -35.14 17.13 -28.70
N ALA A 112 -34.55 15.92 -28.61
CA ALA A 112 -35.27 14.65 -28.68
C ALA A 112 -34.69 13.69 -27.63
N PRO A 113 -35.01 13.86 -26.33
CA PRO A 113 -34.40 13.12 -25.23
C PRO A 113 -34.83 11.66 -25.12
N GLU A 114 -35.84 11.27 -25.92
CA GLU A 114 -36.39 9.91 -25.87
C GLU A 114 -35.36 8.87 -26.33
N THR A 115 -35.14 7.86 -25.50
CA THR A 115 -34.25 6.76 -25.83
C THR A 115 -35.03 5.53 -26.22
N SER A 116 -34.86 5.03 -27.45
CA SER A 116 -35.49 3.78 -27.85
C SER A 116 -34.97 2.60 -27.06
N MET A 117 -35.82 1.58 -26.85
CA MET A 117 -35.46 0.35 -26.12
C MET A 117 -34.20 -0.32 -26.72
N ARG A 118 -34.05 -0.29 -28.06
CA ARG A 118 -32.87 -0.87 -28.73
C ARG A 118 -31.56 -0.16 -28.33
N VAL A 119 -31.57 1.18 -28.28
CA VAL A 119 -30.42 1.97 -27.83
C VAL A 119 -30.14 1.74 -26.35
N MET A 120 -31.17 1.65 -25.52
CA MET A 120 -31.07 1.35 -24.11
C MET A 120 -30.35 0.03 -23.87
N VAL A 121 -30.82 -1.04 -24.54
CA VAL A 121 -30.19 -2.37 -24.44
C VAL A 121 -28.74 -2.37 -24.94
N ALA A 122 -28.43 -1.63 -26.01
CA ALA A 122 -27.10 -1.50 -26.56
C ALA A 122 -26.12 -0.75 -25.62
N CYS A 123 -26.60 0.20 -24.81
CA CYS A 123 -25.78 0.95 -23.86
C CYS A 123 -25.32 0.08 -22.64
N LEU A 124 -26.14 -0.90 -22.23
CA LEU A 124 -25.86 -1.70 -21.03
C LEU A 124 -24.51 -2.46 -21.08
N PRO A 125 -24.19 -3.21 -22.16
CA PRO A 125 -22.91 -3.92 -22.22
C PRO A 125 -21.72 -2.95 -22.27
N VAL A 126 -21.85 -1.80 -22.92
CA VAL A 126 -20.78 -0.79 -22.99
C VAL A 126 -20.50 -0.24 -21.59
N MET A 127 -21.54 0.13 -20.85
CA MET A 127 -21.42 0.64 -19.48
C MET A 127 -20.82 -0.42 -18.54
N SER A 128 -21.31 -1.66 -18.64
CA SER A 128 -20.82 -2.76 -17.81
C SER A 128 -19.35 -3.09 -18.10
N LEU A 129 -18.97 -3.20 -19.37
CA LEU A 129 -17.61 -3.49 -19.79
C LEU A 129 -16.65 -2.39 -19.37
N HIS A 130 -17.01 -1.12 -19.57
CA HIS A 130 -16.21 0.03 -19.13
C HIS A 130 -16.00 0.02 -17.61
N THR A 131 -17.09 -0.13 -16.83
CA THR A 131 -17.00 -0.13 -15.36
C THR A 131 -16.12 -1.26 -14.84
N LEU A 132 -16.27 -2.46 -15.41
CA LEU A 132 -15.42 -3.61 -15.06
C LEU A 132 -13.96 -3.36 -15.44
N SER A 133 -13.69 -2.81 -16.62
CA SER A 133 -12.33 -2.51 -17.09
C SER A 133 -11.65 -1.47 -16.19
N VAL A 134 -12.31 -0.35 -15.87
CA VAL A 134 -11.79 0.68 -14.99
C VAL A 134 -11.54 0.13 -13.58
N SER A 135 -12.48 -0.67 -13.06
CA SER A 135 -12.34 -1.30 -11.75
C SER A 135 -11.16 -2.26 -11.70
N ALA A 136 -10.97 -3.08 -12.73
CA ALA A 136 -9.86 -4.03 -12.83
C ALA A 136 -8.50 -3.30 -12.88
N VAL A 137 -8.38 -2.25 -13.71
CA VAL A 137 -7.15 -1.46 -13.81
C VAL A 137 -6.85 -0.73 -12.50
N SER A 138 -7.85 -0.10 -11.90
CA SER A 138 -7.70 0.60 -10.61
C SER A 138 -7.25 -0.37 -9.50
N TYR A 139 -7.83 -1.57 -9.44
CA TYR A 139 -7.41 -2.60 -8.49
C TYR A 139 -5.96 -3.03 -8.70
N GLN A 140 -5.53 -3.22 -9.95
CA GLN A 140 -4.14 -3.56 -10.26
C GLN A 140 -3.16 -2.46 -9.84
N LEU A 141 -3.48 -1.17 -10.13
CA LEU A 141 -2.66 -0.02 -9.75
C LEU A 141 -2.54 0.12 -8.22
N ILE A 142 -3.63 -0.04 -7.48
CA ILE A 142 -3.63 -0.01 -6.02
C ILE A 142 -2.71 -1.12 -5.47
N ARG A 143 -2.83 -2.35 -5.98
CA ARG A 143 -1.97 -3.46 -5.58
C ARG A 143 -0.50 -3.23 -5.91
N GLN A 144 -0.20 -2.68 -7.08
CA GLN A 144 1.17 -2.36 -7.48
C GLN A 144 1.78 -1.29 -6.58
N SER A 145 1.04 -0.22 -6.30
CA SER A 145 1.47 0.84 -5.39
C SER A 145 1.71 0.31 -3.97
N ALA A 146 0.81 -0.54 -3.45
CA ALA A 146 0.99 -1.17 -2.15
C ALA A 146 2.26 -2.04 -2.08
N ARG A 147 2.54 -2.83 -3.14
CA ARG A 147 3.77 -3.64 -3.23
C ARG A 147 5.04 -2.77 -3.29
N GLN A 148 5.00 -1.68 -4.07
CA GLN A 148 6.14 -0.75 -4.14
C GLN A 148 6.40 -0.07 -2.79
N ASN A 149 5.35 0.34 -2.07
CA ASN A 149 5.50 0.92 -0.74
C ASN A 149 6.06 -0.10 0.27
N GLN A 150 5.60 -1.36 0.24
CA GLN A 150 6.18 -2.42 1.07
C GLN A 150 7.67 -2.63 0.76
N MET A 151 8.05 -2.69 -0.52
CA MET A 151 9.45 -2.86 -0.92
C MET A 151 10.31 -1.67 -0.48
N LEU A 152 9.79 -0.42 -0.55
CA LEU A 152 10.49 0.75 -0.04
C LEU A 152 10.65 0.72 1.48
N ASP A 153 9.66 0.22 2.22
CA ASP A 153 9.75 0.07 3.67
C ASP A 153 10.75 -1.03 4.07
N GLU A 154 10.82 -2.13 3.31
CA GLU A 154 11.83 -3.18 3.52
C GLU A 154 13.27 -2.67 3.26
N LEU A 155 13.45 -1.73 2.33
CA LEU A 155 14.75 -1.10 2.05
C LEU A 155 15.15 -0.02 3.08
N ARG A 156 14.26 0.38 3.97
CA ARG A 156 14.58 1.36 5.02
C ARG A 156 15.47 0.72 6.08
N ARG A 157 16.68 1.25 6.20
CA ARG A 157 17.64 0.81 7.22
C ARG A 157 17.13 1.04 8.65
N VAL A 158 16.30 2.05 8.86
CA VAL A 158 15.82 2.48 10.18
C VAL A 158 14.30 2.59 10.16
N ASP A 159 13.64 2.02 11.16
CA ASP A 159 12.20 2.16 11.38
C ASP A 159 11.86 3.60 11.83
N ALA A 160 10.94 4.24 11.14
CA ALA A 160 10.62 5.66 11.35
C ALA A 160 9.94 5.94 12.69
N LEU A 161 9.21 4.97 13.27
CA LEU A 161 8.49 5.14 14.53
C LEU A 161 9.43 5.00 15.72
N THR A 162 10.33 4.02 15.67
CA THR A 162 11.18 3.61 16.81
C THR A 162 12.59 4.15 16.70
N GLY A 163 13.08 4.45 15.50
CA GLY A 163 14.48 4.80 15.24
C GLY A 163 15.46 3.64 15.50
N LEU A 164 14.97 2.41 15.69
CA LEU A 164 15.75 1.18 15.65
C LEU A 164 15.94 0.74 14.21
N PHE A 165 16.71 -0.32 13.97
CA PHE A 165 16.84 -0.85 12.62
C PHE A 165 15.50 -1.41 12.11
N GLY A 166 15.23 -1.26 10.82
CA GLY A 166 14.14 -1.92 10.13
C GLY A 166 14.45 -3.40 9.95
N ARG A 167 13.40 -4.20 9.74
CA ARG A 167 13.47 -5.66 9.62
C ARG A 167 14.54 -6.15 8.63
N GLY A 168 14.61 -5.55 7.43
CA GLY A 168 15.57 -5.96 6.40
C GLY A 168 17.02 -5.82 6.86
N HIS A 169 17.39 -4.65 7.39
CA HIS A 169 18.76 -4.43 7.89
C HIS A 169 19.08 -5.29 9.10
N TRP A 170 18.12 -5.47 10.02
CA TRP A 170 18.28 -6.38 11.15
C TRP A 170 18.56 -7.82 10.69
N GLN A 171 17.82 -8.33 9.68
CA GLN A 171 18.03 -9.67 9.13
C GLN A 171 19.44 -9.84 8.55
N GLU A 172 19.94 -8.86 7.81
CA GLU A 172 21.31 -8.87 7.27
C GLU A 172 22.35 -9.01 8.38
N GLN A 173 22.18 -8.27 9.49
CA GLN A 173 23.10 -8.34 10.65
C GLN A 173 22.99 -9.67 11.40
N ALA A 174 21.77 -10.20 11.54
CA ALA A 174 21.53 -11.50 12.16
C ALA A 174 22.17 -12.65 11.36
N GLU A 175 22.02 -12.63 10.02
CA GLU A 175 22.69 -13.58 9.14
C GLU A 175 24.22 -13.48 9.25
N ALA A 176 24.76 -12.27 9.30
CA ALA A 176 26.19 -12.06 9.46
C ALA A 176 26.70 -12.61 10.80
N ALA A 177 25.95 -12.45 11.90
CA ALA A 177 26.29 -13.01 13.20
C ALA A 177 26.25 -14.55 13.19
N LEU A 178 25.22 -15.14 12.59
CA LEU A 178 25.10 -16.60 12.46
C LEU A 178 26.24 -17.19 11.60
N ARG A 179 26.57 -16.53 10.48
CA ARG A 179 27.73 -16.94 9.65
C ARG A 179 29.06 -16.87 10.43
N ARG A 180 29.28 -15.84 11.25
CA ARG A 180 30.46 -15.73 12.10
C ARG A 180 30.51 -16.88 13.12
N HIS A 181 29.38 -17.16 13.77
CA HIS A 181 29.28 -18.32 14.67
C HIS A 181 29.69 -19.62 13.98
N HIS A 182 29.19 -19.89 12.76
CA HIS A 182 29.52 -21.11 12.01
C HIS A 182 30.99 -21.19 11.56
N THR A 183 31.67 -20.05 11.39
CA THR A 183 33.05 -20.03 10.88
C THR A 183 34.12 -19.89 11.97
N THR A 184 33.81 -19.26 13.10
CA THR A 184 34.77 -18.89 14.12
C THR A 184 34.39 -19.33 15.54
N ASP A 185 33.24 -19.99 15.69
CA ASP A 185 32.62 -20.33 16.99
C ASP A 185 32.38 -19.09 17.90
N GLU A 186 32.37 -17.88 17.32
CA GLU A 186 32.03 -16.67 18.06
C GLU A 186 30.59 -16.80 18.62
N PRO A 187 30.41 -16.69 19.95
CA PRO A 187 29.10 -16.81 20.54
C PRO A 187 28.19 -15.67 20.04
N ALA A 188 26.92 -15.95 19.84
CA ALA A 188 25.90 -14.94 19.52
C ALA A 188 24.57 -15.36 20.13
N CYS A 189 23.73 -14.40 20.48
CA CYS A 189 22.39 -14.65 20.98
C CYS A 189 21.37 -13.78 20.24
N MET A 190 20.18 -14.33 20.06
CA MET A 190 19.01 -13.65 19.54
C MET A 190 17.97 -13.49 20.63
N LEU A 191 17.39 -12.30 20.73
CA LEU A 191 16.22 -12.02 21.56
C LEU A 191 15.05 -11.67 20.64
N MET A 192 13.90 -12.32 20.83
CA MET A 192 12.62 -11.92 20.27
C MET A 192 11.74 -11.40 21.38
N LEU A 193 11.23 -10.17 21.20
CA LEU A 193 10.42 -9.47 22.19
C LEU A 193 9.07 -9.11 21.58
N ASP A 194 8.04 -9.16 22.42
CA ASP A 194 6.68 -8.79 22.05
C ASP A 194 6.01 -8.05 23.22
N ILE A 195 5.23 -7.03 22.89
CA ILE A 195 4.48 -6.23 23.88
C ILE A 195 3.24 -7.02 24.29
N ASP A 196 3.16 -7.38 25.55
CA ASP A 196 2.02 -8.14 26.07
C ASP A 196 0.72 -7.32 25.93
N HIS A 197 -0.34 -7.98 25.44
CA HIS A 197 -1.69 -7.40 25.27
C HIS A 197 -1.75 -6.15 24.39
N PHE A 198 -0.82 -5.98 23.44
CA PHE A 198 -0.73 -4.78 22.61
C PHE A 198 -2.02 -4.51 21.82
N LYS A 199 -2.67 -5.54 21.32
CA LYS A 199 -3.95 -5.40 20.61
C LYS A 199 -5.02 -4.80 21.53
N GLU A 200 -5.12 -5.29 22.77
CA GLU A 200 -6.07 -4.79 23.77
C GLU A 200 -5.80 -3.33 24.11
N ILE A 201 -4.52 -2.93 24.18
CA ILE A 201 -4.13 -1.53 24.37
C ILE A 201 -4.62 -0.68 23.21
N ASN A 202 -4.40 -1.09 21.97
CA ASN A 202 -4.89 -0.38 20.78
C ASN A 202 -6.41 -0.28 20.75
N ASP A 203 -7.09 -1.38 21.06
CA ASP A 203 -8.58 -1.43 21.04
C ASP A 203 -9.18 -0.54 22.12
N ALA A 204 -8.54 -0.41 23.30
CA ALA A 204 -9.02 0.40 24.42
C ALA A 204 -8.64 1.89 24.33
N TYR A 205 -7.44 2.21 23.84
CA TYR A 205 -6.88 3.57 23.93
C TYR A 205 -6.51 4.17 22.55
N GLY A 206 -6.70 3.42 21.48
CA GLY A 206 -6.41 3.85 20.11
C GLY A 206 -4.93 3.74 19.72
N HIS A 207 -4.69 3.76 18.41
CA HIS A 207 -3.35 3.55 17.83
C HIS A 207 -2.31 4.61 18.24
N THR A 208 -2.74 5.82 18.59
CA THR A 208 -1.82 6.86 19.07
C THR A 208 -1.13 6.46 20.37
N VAL A 209 -1.88 5.87 21.31
CA VAL A 209 -1.31 5.34 22.57
C VAL A 209 -0.47 4.10 22.28
N GLY A 210 -0.89 3.23 21.38
CA GLY A 210 -0.07 2.11 20.93
C GLY A 210 1.28 2.54 20.37
N ASP A 211 1.30 3.59 19.56
CA ASP A 211 2.56 4.17 19.04
C ASP A 211 3.47 4.71 20.16
N GLU A 212 2.89 5.32 21.22
CA GLU A 212 3.66 5.74 22.39
C GLU A 212 4.27 4.54 23.14
N VAL A 213 3.53 3.45 23.29
CA VAL A 213 4.01 2.20 23.89
C VAL A 213 5.18 1.63 23.09
N ILE A 214 5.05 1.56 21.75
CA ILE A 214 6.13 1.09 20.86
C ILE A 214 7.37 1.96 21.00
N ARG A 215 7.24 3.30 21.02
CA ARG A 215 8.38 4.22 21.22
C ARG A 215 9.02 4.05 22.58
N ALA A 216 8.22 3.82 23.62
CA ALA A 216 8.72 3.61 24.97
C ALA A 216 9.54 2.32 25.08
N LEU A 217 9.06 1.20 24.52
CA LEU A 217 9.83 -0.05 24.45
C LEU A 217 11.11 0.11 23.62
N ALA A 218 11.03 0.79 22.48
CA ALA A 218 12.21 1.07 21.66
C ALA A 218 13.28 1.88 22.43
N HIS A 219 12.86 2.82 23.27
CA HIS A 219 13.76 3.57 24.13
C HIS A 219 14.43 2.66 25.18
N VAL A 220 13.68 1.78 25.81
CA VAL A 220 14.21 0.78 26.75
C VAL A 220 15.21 -0.14 26.04
N VAL A 221 14.84 -0.69 24.90
CA VAL A 221 15.74 -1.57 24.12
C VAL A 221 17.05 -0.85 23.78
N ARG A 222 16.96 0.38 23.25
CA ARG A 222 18.15 1.18 22.88
C ARG A 222 19.08 1.45 24.06
N GLY A 223 18.53 1.66 25.26
CA GLY A 223 19.32 1.87 26.48
C GLY A 223 20.02 0.62 27.01
N ASN A 224 19.66 -0.55 26.49
CA ASN A 224 20.17 -1.84 26.95
C ASN A 224 21.10 -2.56 25.96
N VAL A 225 21.29 -2.02 24.75
CA VAL A 225 22.15 -2.58 23.71
C VAL A 225 23.37 -1.69 23.50
N ARG A 226 24.53 -2.30 23.18
CA ARG A 226 25.78 -1.59 22.86
C ARG A 226 25.93 -1.33 21.36
N ALA A 227 26.92 -0.53 20.96
CA ALA A 227 27.15 -0.17 19.58
C ALA A 227 27.39 -1.36 18.61
N GLY A 228 27.83 -2.52 19.13
CA GLY A 228 28.03 -3.75 18.34
C GLY A 228 26.79 -4.63 18.24
N ASP A 229 25.75 -4.35 19.01
CA ASP A 229 24.51 -5.10 19.00
C ASP A 229 23.57 -4.53 17.93
N CYS A 230 22.67 -5.37 17.41
CA CYS A 230 21.70 -4.95 16.39
C CYS A 230 20.29 -5.14 16.93
N ALA A 231 19.63 -4.04 17.30
CA ALA A 231 18.23 -4.02 17.70
C ALA A 231 17.35 -3.46 16.57
N GLY A 232 16.30 -4.18 16.23
CA GLY A 232 15.37 -3.84 15.15
C GLY A 232 13.91 -4.03 15.54
N ARG A 233 13.02 -3.32 14.84
CA ARG A 233 11.60 -3.60 14.86
C ARG A 233 11.31 -4.67 13.81
N TYR A 234 10.86 -5.83 14.27
CA TYR A 234 10.65 -7.01 13.42
C TYR A 234 9.22 -7.06 12.84
N GLY A 235 8.24 -6.61 13.61
CA GLY A 235 6.83 -6.56 13.25
C GLY A 235 6.12 -5.35 13.83
N GLY A 236 4.81 -5.40 13.95
CA GLY A 236 3.99 -4.33 14.53
C GLY A 236 4.40 -3.95 15.95
N ASP A 237 4.33 -4.90 16.84
CA ASP A 237 4.65 -4.86 18.28
C ASP A 237 5.85 -5.75 18.66
N GLU A 238 6.49 -6.34 17.65
CA GLU A 238 7.59 -7.27 17.79
C GLU A 238 8.94 -6.58 17.57
N PHE A 239 9.89 -6.88 18.44
CA PHE A 239 11.27 -6.41 18.37
C PHE A 239 12.23 -7.58 18.37
N ALA A 240 13.32 -7.43 17.66
CA ALA A 240 14.36 -8.45 17.59
C ALA A 240 15.73 -7.83 17.87
N ILE A 241 16.54 -8.50 18.67
CA ILE A 241 17.90 -8.06 19.02
C ILE A 241 18.86 -9.19 18.72
N VAL A 242 19.97 -8.88 18.06
CA VAL A 242 21.11 -9.79 17.91
C VAL A 242 22.27 -9.24 18.71
N LEU A 243 22.87 -10.09 19.53
CA LEU A 243 23.96 -9.81 20.44
C LEU A 243 25.21 -10.63 20.03
N PRO A 244 26.03 -10.12 19.10
CA PRO A 244 27.28 -10.82 18.71
C PRO A 244 28.30 -10.85 19.86
N GLY A 245 29.09 -11.89 19.91
CA GLY A 245 30.10 -12.06 20.97
C GLY A 245 29.51 -12.24 22.36
N MET A 246 28.27 -12.72 22.50
CA MET A 246 27.57 -12.82 23.77
C MET A 246 27.11 -14.25 24.07
N HIS A 247 27.38 -14.73 25.26
CA HIS A 247 26.89 -16.01 25.74
C HIS A 247 25.45 -15.94 26.25
N ALA A 248 24.74 -17.08 26.24
CA ALA A 248 23.34 -17.18 26.63
C ALA A 248 23.06 -16.60 28.04
N ARG A 249 23.94 -16.82 29.01
CA ARG A 249 23.80 -16.30 30.39
C ARG A 249 23.73 -14.76 30.42
N ASP A 250 24.60 -14.10 29.67
CA ASP A 250 24.66 -12.63 29.64
C ASP A 250 23.49 -12.05 28.83
N ALA A 251 23.08 -12.72 27.74
CA ALA A 251 21.92 -12.38 26.96
C ALA A 251 20.61 -12.46 27.78
N LEU A 252 20.47 -13.49 28.62
CA LEU A 252 19.37 -13.63 29.58
C LEU A 252 19.32 -12.46 30.57
N ALA A 253 20.48 -12.02 31.07
CA ALA A 253 20.57 -10.88 31.99
C ALA A 253 20.14 -9.58 31.30
N ILE A 254 20.50 -9.37 30.03
CA ILE A 254 20.03 -8.22 29.21
C ILE A 254 18.53 -8.32 29.01
N ALA A 255 18.02 -9.47 28.61
CA ALA A 255 16.60 -9.69 28.41
C ALA A 255 15.79 -9.39 29.69
N GLN A 256 16.26 -9.88 30.82
CA GLN A 256 15.61 -9.63 32.11
C GLN A 256 15.59 -8.14 32.47
N ARG A 257 16.70 -7.43 32.24
CA ARG A 257 16.76 -5.99 32.45
C ARG A 257 15.83 -5.20 31.56
N ILE A 258 15.72 -5.59 30.28
CA ILE A 258 14.75 -5.00 29.34
C ILE A 258 13.33 -5.22 29.85
N ARG A 259 12.98 -6.45 30.26
CA ARG A 259 11.65 -6.78 30.80
C ARG A 259 11.33 -5.91 32.02
N GLU A 260 12.24 -5.82 33.01
CA GLU A 260 12.04 -5.04 34.24
C GLU A 260 11.88 -3.55 33.97
N GLN A 261 12.71 -3.01 33.08
CA GLN A 261 12.61 -1.61 32.67
C GLN A 261 11.31 -1.33 31.90
N THR A 262 10.84 -2.26 31.05
CA THR A 262 9.55 -2.16 30.35
C THR A 262 8.40 -2.10 31.34
N GLU A 263 8.38 -2.96 32.36
CA GLU A 263 7.37 -2.95 33.41
C GLU A 263 7.38 -1.64 34.24
N GLY A 264 8.55 -1.01 34.35
CA GLY A 264 8.75 0.28 35.00
C GLY A 264 8.31 1.49 34.16
N VAL A 265 8.04 1.33 32.87
CA VAL A 265 7.63 2.44 31.98
C VAL A 265 6.31 3.06 32.44
N ARG A 266 6.27 4.39 32.40
CA ARG A 266 5.03 5.17 32.59
C ARG A 266 4.89 6.15 31.43
N LEU A 267 3.80 6.02 30.68
CA LEU A 267 3.48 6.96 29.61
C LEU A 267 3.04 8.30 30.19
N ARG A 268 3.45 9.38 29.53
CA ARG A 268 3.01 10.73 29.96
C ARG A 268 1.51 10.96 29.74
N SER A 269 0.98 10.41 28.65
CA SER A 269 -0.42 10.50 28.27
C SER A 269 -1.34 9.64 29.14
N LEU A 270 -0.80 8.51 29.70
CA LEU A 270 -1.58 7.53 30.47
C LEU A 270 -0.71 6.86 31.53
N PRO A 271 -0.42 7.53 32.66
CA PRO A 271 0.50 7.02 33.70
C PRO A 271 0.05 5.72 34.39
N GLU A 272 -1.26 5.44 34.39
CA GLU A 272 -1.83 4.22 34.99
C GLU A 272 -1.60 2.99 34.12
N LEU A 273 -1.39 3.14 32.80
CA LEU A 273 -1.20 1.99 31.91
C LEU A 273 0.08 1.22 32.30
N ARG A 274 -0.09 -0.05 32.62
CA ARG A 274 1.01 -0.98 32.84
C ARG A 274 1.39 -1.64 31.53
N ILE A 275 2.66 -1.53 31.17
CA ILE A 275 3.22 -2.12 29.94
C ILE A 275 4.16 -3.23 30.38
N THR A 276 3.97 -4.42 29.82
CA THR A 276 4.86 -5.55 30.02
C THR A 276 5.30 -6.12 28.66
N SER A 277 6.36 -6.89 28.65
CA SER A 277 6.84 -7.58 27.47
C SER A 277 7.29 -8.99 27.82
N SER A 278 7.04 -9.90 26.90
CA SER A 278 7.56 -11.27 26.93
C SER A 278 8.77 -11.35 26.02
N ILE A 279 9.80 -12.09 26.42
CA ILE A 279 11.07 -12.16 25.70
C ILE A 279 11.52 -13.62 25.58
N GLY A 280 11.81 -14.04 24.34
CA GLY A 280 12.45 -15.32 24.03
C GLY A 280 13.93 -15.12 23.72
N VAL A 281 14.81 -15.95 24.27
CA VAL A 281 16.25 -15.91 24.04
C VAL A 281 16.73 -17.22 23.44
N ALA A 282 17.44 -17.15 22.29
CA ALA A 282 18.05 -18.30 21.65
C ALA A 282 19.54 -18.02 21.34
N PRO A 283 20.48 -18.82 21.87
CA PRO A 283 21.87 -18.77 21.45
C PRO A 283 22.00 -19.27 19.99
N ALA A 284 23.01 -18.77 19.28
CA ALA A 284 23.39 -19.35 18.00
C ALA A 284 23.92 -20.78 18.23
N ASP A 285 23.59 -21.67 17.30
CA ASP A 285 23.96 -23.08 17.37
C ASP A 285 24.26 -23.57 15.95
N HIS A 286 25.26 -24.45 15.80
CA HIS A 286 25.59 -25.10 14.50
C HIS A 286 24.42 -25.89 13.89
N ARG A 287 23.44 -26.27 14.71
CA ARG A 287 22.18 -26.89 14.23
C ARG A 287 21.25 -25.93 13.52
N HIS A 288 21.41 -24.63 13.71
CA HIS A 288 20.63 -23.62 12.98
C HIS A 288 21.19 -23.48 11.56
N SER A 289 20.70 -24.29 10.64
CA SER A 289 21.14 -24.30 9.23
C SER A 289 20.84 -23.02 8.45
N SER A 290 20.01 -22.14 9.02
CA SER A 290 19.58 -20.86 8.40
C SER A 290 19.19 -19.86 9.47
N LEU A 291 19.16 -18.57 9.10
CA LEU A 291 18.60 -17.52 9.96
C LEU A 291 17.14 -17.85 10.38
N ARG A 292 16.35 -18.44 9.49
CA ARG A 292 14.98 -18.85 9.80
C ARG A 292 14.93 -19.83 10.97
N ALA A 293 15.79 -20.84 10.97
CA ALA A 293 15.83 -21.81 12.05
C ALA A 293 16.22 -21.17 13.40
N TRP A 294 17.10 -20.17 13.38
CA TRP A 294 17.49 -19.44 14.60
C TRP A 294 16.35 -18.54 15.10
N ILE A 295 15.63 -17.85 14.19
CA ILE A 295 14.43 -17.08 14.52
C ILE A 295 13.36 -18.01 15.12
N ASP A 296 13.08 -19.16 14.48
CA ASP A 296 12.09 -20.10 14.97
C ASP A 296 12.42 -20.64 16.39
N ALA A 297 13.70 -20.77 16.73
CA ALA A 297 14.13 -21.12 18.09
C ALA A 297 13.87 -20.00 19.10
N ALA A 298 14.12 -18.73 18.73
CA ALA A 298 13.83 -17.59 19.59
C ALA A 298 12.31 -17.38 19.77
N ASP A 299 11.55 -17.56 18.72
CA ASP A 299 10.07 -17.51 18.74
C ASP A 299 9.48 -18.62 19.61
N ALA A 300 10.03 -19.83 19.56
CA ALA A 300 9.61 -20.92 20.43
C ALA A 300 9.84 -20.57 21.91
N ALA A 301 10.97 -19.94 22.24
CA ALA A 301 11.22 -19.44 23.58
C ALA A 301 10.26 -18.32 23.99
N LEU A 302 9.99 -17.36 23.08
CA LEU A 302 9.00 -16.30 23.30
C LEU A 302 7.60 -16.87 23.54
N TYR A 303 7.21 -17.89 22.80
CA TYR A 303 5.94 -18.59 22.99
C TYR A 303 5.84 -19.23 24.39
N VAL A 304 6.92 -19.83 24.89
CA VAL A 304 6.99 -20.33 26.27
C VAL A 304 6.80 -19.19 27.27
N ALA A 305 7.44 -18.04 27.08
CA ALA A 305 7.27 -16.87 27.94
C ALA A 305 5.80 -16.38 27.94
N LYS A 306 5.16 -16.28 26.77
CA LYS A 306 3.76 -15.86 26.66
C LYS A 306 2.79 -16.83 27.37
N ASN A 307 2.99 -18.13 27.19
CA ASN A 307 2.14 -19.15 27.82
C ASN A 307 2.40 -19.35 29.32
N GLY A 308 3.59 -19.04 29.78
CA GLY A 308 3.97 -19.11 31.19
C GLY A 308 3.37 -18.00 32.06
N GLY A 309 2.56 -17.10 31.49
CA GLY A 309 1.90 -16.00 32.22
C GLY A 309 2.31 -14.62 31.76
N ARG A 310 3.10 -14.51 30.68
CA ARG A 310 3.65 -13.24 30.14
C ARG A 310 4.59 -12.54 31.11
N ASN A 311 5.04 -11.31 30.76
CA ASN A 311 5.95 -10.51 31.57
C ASN A 311 7.15 -11.30 32.10
N GLN A 312 7.75 -12.11 31.25
CA GLN A 312 8.86 -12.99 31.63
C GLN A 312 9.82 -13.25 30.46
N VAL A 313 10.98 -13.74 30.80
CA VAL A 313 12.03 -14.18 29.87
C VAL A 313 12.07 -15.71 29.88
N ALA A 314 12.02 -16.30 28.69
CA ALA A 314 12.33 -17.71 28.50
C ALA A 314 13.55 -17.87 27.58
N GLY A 315 14.42 -18.81 27.88
CA GLY A 315 15.58 -19.11 27.03
C GLY A 315 15.62 -20.58 26.67
N CYS A 316 16.11 -20.91 25.48
CA CYS A 316 16.61 -22.24 25.20
C CYS A 316 17.88 -22.44 26.04
N MET A 317 17.73 -23.06 27.21
CA MET A 317 18.89 -23.50 27.95
C MET A 317 19.54 -24.64 27.17
N GLU A 318 20.86 -24.55 26.93
CA GLU A 318 21.61 -25.74 26.57
C GLU A 318 21.27 -26.84 27.60
N PRO A 319 21.01 -28.08 27.17
CA PRO A 319 20.99 -29.17 28.10
C PRO A 319 22.36 -29.17 28.80
N ALA A 320 22.36 -28.95 30.10
CA ALA A 320 23.59 -28.98 30.92
C ALA A 320 24.41 -30.20 30.48
N LEU A 321 25.63 -29.96 30.03
CA LEU A 321 26.62 -31.02 29.82
C LEU A 321 26.67 -31.78 31.14
N VAL A 322 26.03 -32.96 31.17
CA VAL A 322 26.21 -33.92 32.24
C VAL A 322 27.69 -34.26 32.20
N PRO A 323 28.49 -33.95 33.25
CA PRO A 323 29.89 -34.34 33.26
C PRO A 323 29.90 -35.86 33.12
N ALA A 324 30.60 -36.36 32.12
CA ALA A 324 30.86 -37.78 31.98
C ALA A 324 31.61 -38.26 33.22
N VAL A 325 30.97 -39.17 33.95
CA VAL A 325 31.54 -39.86 35.10
C VAL A 325 32.50 -40.93 34.59
#